data_09987d61b0621bfcf42a7ac3df73398d
#
_entry.id   09987d61b0621bfcf42a7ac3df73398d
#
_cell.length_a   1.000
_cell.length_b   1.000
_cell.length_c   1.000
_cell.angle_alpha   90.00
_cell.angle_beta   90.00
_cell.angle_gamma   90.00
#
_symmetry.space_group_name_H-M   'P 1'
#
loop_
_entity.id
_entity.type
_entity.pdbx_description
1 polymer ?
#
loop_
_entity_poly.entity_id
_entity_poly.type
_entity_poly.pdbx_seq_one_letter_code
_entity_poly.pdbx_strand_id
1 'polypeptide(L)'
;MTIQELEQCIALYGNDIYSFCRHLTNDRESADDLYQDTFLEAMKKIKEIRYMDNPKSYFLSISIRIWKNKVRKIAWRNRIAPICGGDSLAECVETIDADFTVEIEAEEEKTLLWNAINNLSDTFRIPILLYYMEELSVSEIAKLLALPQGTVKSRLYNARKQLEKELEDYFS
;
A
#
# COMPACT_ATOMS: atom_id res chain seq x y z
N MET A 1 -8.02 12.51 -20.13
CA MET A 1 -8.66 13.00 -18.89
C MET A 1 -8.51 14.51 -18.82
N THR A 2 -9.53 15.23 -18.41
CA THR A 2 -9.51 16.67 -18.14
C THR A 2 -9.15 16.94 -16.68
N ILE A 3 -8.83 18.19 -16.34
CA ILE A 3 -8.57 18.58 -14.94
C ILE A 3 -9.83 18.37 -14.09
N GLN A 4 -11.01 18.70 -14.62
CA GLN A 4 -12.29 18.50 -13.91
C GLN A 4 -12.57 17.02 -13.65
N GLU A 5 -12.26 16.12 -14.59
CA GLU A 5 -12.38 14.67 -14.38
C GLU A 5 -11.39 14.16 -13.33
N LEU A 6 -10.18 14.73 -13.25
CA LEU A 6 -9.21 14.40 -12.21
C LEU A 6 -9.70 14.87 -10.83
N GLU A 7 -10.24 16.08 -10.73
CA GLU A 7 -10.85 16.60 -9.48
C GLU A 7 -12.00 15.71 -9.00
N GLN A 8 -12.86 15.24 -9.91
CA GLN A 8 -13.91 14.29 -9.59
C GLN A 8 -13.35 12.94 -9.09
N CYS A 9 -12.29 12.45 -9.74
CA CYS A 9 -11.62 11.23 -9.27
C CYS A 9 -11.01 11.39 -7.87
N ILE A 10 -10.41 12.55 -7.58
CA ILE A 10 -9.88 12.84 -6.23
C ILE A 10 -11.03 12.88 -5.21
N ALA A 11 -12.14 13.50 -5.54
CA ALA A 11 -13.30 13.56 -4.66
C ALA A 11 -13.91 12.17 -4.38
N LEU A 12 -13.92 11.28 -5.38
CA LEU A 12 -14.51 9.95 -5.28
C LEU A 12 -13.57 8.92 -4.62
N TYR A 13 -12.29 8.95 -4.98
CA TYR A 13 -11.33 7.89 -4.63
C TYR A 13 -10.19 8.37 -3.72
N GLY A 14 -10.11 9.66 -3.42
CA GLY A 14 -9.01 10.24 -2.67
C GLY A 14 -8.80 9.58 -1.31
N ASN A 15 -9.87 9.36 -0.56
CA ASN A 15 -9.81 8.72 0.75
C ASN A 15 -9.30 7.27 0.67
N ASP A 16 -9.79 6.49 -0.31
CA ASP A 16 -9.36 5.10 -0.49
C ASP A 16 -7.87 5.05 -0.86
N ILE A 17 -7.44 5.92 -1.80
CA ILE A 17 -6.05 6.00 -2.22
C ILE A 17 -5.14 6.45 -1.07
N TYR A 18 -5.60 7.41 -0.25
CA TYR A 18 -4.86 7.84 0.93
C TYR A 18 -4.72 6.70 1.95
N SER A 19 -5.82 6.01 2.25
CA SER A 19 -5.81 4.85 3.12
C SER A 19 -4.86 3.76 2.62
N PHE A 20 -4.88 3.48 1.31
CA PHE A 20 -3.93 2.56 0.68
C PHE A 20 -2.47 3.02 0.86
N CYS A 21 -2.17 4.31 0.65
CA CYS A 21 -0.83 4.87 0.87
C CYS A 21 -0.39 4.72 2.34
N ARG A 22 -1.30 4.93 3.30
CA ARG A 22 -1.04 4.75 4.74
C ARG A 22 -0.61 3.32 5.06
N HIS A 23 -1.32 2.33 4.54
CA HIS A 23 -0.99 0.92 4.76
C HIS A 23 0.21 0.43 3.94
N LEU A 24 0.55 1.14 2.87
CA LEU A 24 1.72 0.82 2.06
C LEU A 24 3.02 1.34 2.66
N THR A 25 3.01 2.52 3.27
CA THR A 25 4.20 3.20 3.79
C THR A 25 4.48 2.98 5.27
N ASN A 26 3.48 2.62 6.06
CA ASN A 26 3.51 2.41 7.51
C ASN A 26 3.78 3.68 8.35
N ASP A 27 4.00 4.83 7.75
CA ASP A 27 4.15 6.11 8.44
C ASP A 27 3.36 7.22 7.73
N ARG A 28 2.95 8.23 8.50
CA ARG A 28 2.07 9.29 8.01
C ARG A 28 2.76 10.20 7.01
N GLU A 29 3.97 10.63 7.30
CA GLU A 29 4.71 11.57 6.45
C GLU A 29 4.98 10.97 5.07
N SER A 30 5.47 9.72 5.03
CA SER A 30 5.66 9.00 3.77
C SER A 30 4.36 8.74 3.02
N ALA A 31 3.24 8.56 3.74
CA ALA A 31 1.93 8.39 3.11
C ALA A 31 1.43 9.70 2.48
N ASP A 32 1.57 10.82 3.18
CA ASP A 32 1.22 12.14 2.67
C ASP A 32 2.02 12.47 1.41
N ASP A 33 3.34 12.24 1.44
CA ASP A 33 4.21 12.42 0.29
C ASP A 33 3.81 11.51 -0.88
N LEU A 34 3.58 10.23 -0.61
CA LEU A 34 3.21 9.26 -1.65
C LEU A 34 1.87 9.60 -2.30
N TYR A 35 0.90 10.04 -1.48
CA TYR A 35 -0.40 10.49 -1.97
C TYR A 35 -0.27 11.71 -2.87
N GLN A 36 0.45 12.74 -2.45
CA GLN A 36 0.69 13.94 -3.24
C GLN A 36 1.43 13.62 -4.54
N ASP A 37 2.51 12.87 -4.47
CA ASP A 37 3.30 12.45 -5.63
C ASP A 37 2.45 11.66 -6.64
N THR A 38 1.51 10.83 -6.15
CA THR A 38 0.59 10.06 -7.01
C THR A 38 -0.26 10.97 -7.88
N PHE A 39 -0.88 11.99 -7.30
CA PHE A 39 -1.71 12.90 -8.07
C PHE A 39 -0.92 13.90 -8.90
N LEU A 40 0.26 14.34 -8.44
CA LEU A 40 1.17 15.15 -9.25
C LEU A 40 1.64 14.39 -10.50
N GLU A 41 1.95 13.11 -10.37
CA GLU A 41 2.33 12.27 -11.50
C GLU A 41 1.15 12.02 -12.46
N ALA A 42 -0.06 11.83 -11.91
CA ALA A 42 -1.27 11.73 -12.70
C ALA A 42 -1.55 13.03 -13.49
N MET A 43 -1.38 14.20 -12.87
CA MET A 43 -1.53 15.50 -13.54
C MET A 43 -0.55 15.66 -14.71
N LYS A 44 0.71 15.27 -14.53
CA LYS A 44 1.71 15.34 -15.62
C LYS A 44 1.31 14.51 -16.83
N LYS A 45 0.63 13.40 -16.59
CA LYS A 45 0.20 12.43 -17.63
C LYS A 45 -1.27 12.59 -18.04
N ILE A 46 -1.94 13.64 -17.61
CA ILE A 46 -3.38 13.81 -17.78
C ILE A 46 -3.84 13.67 -19.23
N LYS A 47 -3.03 14.14 -20.18
CA LYS A 47 -3.32 14.05 -21.62
C LYS A 47 -3.16 12.64 -22.19
N GLU A 48 -2.35 11.80 -21.55
CA GLU A 48 -2.08 10.41 -21.95
C GLU A 48 -3.11 9.46 -21.34
N ILE A 49 -3.76 9.89 -20.24
CA ILE A 49 -4.76 9.09 -19.55
C ILE A 49 -6.04 9.13 -20.38
N ARG A 50 -6.29 8.08 -21.14
CA ARG A 50 -7.63 7.83 -21.66
C ARG A 50 -8.55 7.56 -20.47
N TYR A 51 -9.80 8.04 -20.54
CA TYR A 51 -10.82 7.71 -19.54
C TYR A 51 -10.90 6.17 -19.46
N MET A 52 -10.28 5.62 -18.43
CA MET A 52 -10.18 4.17 -18.25
C MET A 52 -11.42 3.68 -17.52
N ASP A 53 -11.81 2.44 -17.80
CA ASP A 53 -12.95 1.78 -17.14
C ASP A 53 -12.81 1.72 -15.60
N ASN A 54 -11.60 1.90 -15.06
CA ASN A 54 -11.32 1.95 -13.62
C ASN A 54 -10.21 2.96 -13.28
N PRO A 55 -10.55 4.26 -13.08
CA PRO A 55 -9.58 5.29 -12.70
C PRO A 55 -8.86 4.99 -11.38
N LYS A 56 -9.54 4.39 -10.39
CA LYS A 56 -8.97 4.02 -9.09
C LYS A 56 -7.76 3.10 -9.26
N SER A 57 -7.88 2.04 -10.06
CA SER A 57 -6.77 1.11 -10.34
C SER A 57 -5.57 1.81 -10.98
N TYR A 58 -5.81 2.84 -11.80
CA TYR A 58 -4.73 3.63 -12.38
C TYR A 58 -3.94 4.40 -11.31
N PHE A 59 -4.61 5.08 -10.38
CA PHE A 59 -3.95 5.78 -9.29
C PHE A 59 -3.20 4.83 -8.35
N LEU A 60 -3.79 3.68 -8.02
CA LEU A 60 -3.11 2.63 -7.25
C LEU A 60 -1.83 2.14 -7.95
N SER A 61 -1.87 1.99 -9.27
CA SER A 61 -0.68 1.60 -10.05
C SER A 61 0.44 2.64 -9.99
N ILE A 62 0.09 3.93 -10.01
CA ILE A 62 1.04 5.04 -9.85
C ILE A 62 1.66 5.00 -8.45
N SER A 63 0.84 4.91 -7.39
CA SER A 63 1.30 4.86 -6.00
C SER A 63 2.29 3.71 -5.79
N ILE A 64 1.95 2.50 -6.23
CA ILE A 64 2.82 1.33 -6.11
C ILE A 64 4.13 1.53 -6.88
N ARG A 65 4.09 2.11 -8.07
CA ARG A 65 5.29 2.38 -8.87
C ARG A 65 6.21 3.38 -8.18
N ILE A 66 5.67 4.47 -7.65
CA ILE A 66 6.43 5.49 -6.91
C ILE A 66 7.06 4.87 -5.67
N TRP A 67 6.28 4.12 -4.88
CA TRP A 67 6.75 3.43 -3.69
C TRP A 67 7.90 2.47 -3.99
N LYS A 68 7.72 1.56 -4.95
CA LYS A 68 8.78 0.61 -5.36
C LYS A 68 10.07 1.32 -5.79
N ASN A 69 9.95 2.46 -6.48
CA ASN A 69 11.10 3.26 -6.88
C ASN A 69 11.79 3.90 -5.67
N LYS A 70 11.02 4.41 -4.70
CA LYS A 70 11.54 4.98 -3.44
C LYS A 70 12.31 3.93 -2.65
N VAL A 71 11.71 2.77 -2.41
CA VAL A 71 12.34 1.65 -1.70
C VAL A 71 13.62 1.19 -2.40
N ARG A 72 13.60 1.04 -3.72
CA ARG A 72 14.78 0.64 -4.50
C ARG A 72 15.92 1.67 -4.41
N LYS A 73 15.60 2.96 -4.43
CA LYS A 73 16.60 4.03 -4.26
C LYS A 73 17.24 3.99 -2.87
N ILE A 74 16.45 3.77 -1.83
CA ILE A 74 16.94 3.65 -0.45
C ILE A 74 17.86 2.43 -0.34
N ALA A 75 17.42 1.26 -0.83
CA ALA A 75 18.24 0.05 -0.82
C ALA A 75 19.56 0.21 -1.57
N TRP A 76 19.55 0.94 -2.69
CA TRP A 76 20.76 1.23 -3.45
C TRP A 76 21.72 2.18 -2.70
N ARG A 77 21.20 3.24 -2.08
CA ARG A 77 22.01 4.15 -1.24
C ARG A 77 22.68 3.40 -0.08
N ASN A 78 21.95 2.54 0.60
CA ASN A 78 22.45 1.76 1.73
C ASN A 78 23.54 0.76 1.32
N ARG A 79 23.60 0.34 0.05
CA ARG A 79 24.67 -0.51 -0.49
C ARG A 79 25.95 0.27 -0.83
N ILE A 80 25.82 1.52 -1.31
CA ILE A 80 26.97 2.32 -1.79
C ILE A 80 27.61 3.11 -0.66
N ALA A 81 26.83 3.62 0.26
CA ALA A 81 27.29 4.30 1.45
C ALA A 81 26.61 3.63 2.66
N PRO A 82 27.19 2.58 3.25
CA PRO A 82 26.73 2.11 4.53
C PRO A 82 26.97 3.25 5.51
N ILE A 83 25.89 3.95 5.88
CA ILE A 83 25.92 4.97 6.91
C ILE A 83 26.28 4.22 8.19
N CYS A 84 27.50 4.48 8.69
CA CYS A 84 27.87 4.18 10.06
C CYS A 84 26.99 5.08 10.97
N GLY A 85 25.93 4.54 11.48
CA GLY A 85 24.98 5.23 12.34
C GLY A 85 23.63 4.57 12.17
N GLY A 86 23.34 3.64 13.06
CA GLY A 86 22.10 2.91 13.06
C GLY A 86 20.90 3.86 13.13
N ASP A 87 20.09 3.78 12.14
CA ASP A 87 18.65 3.90 12.27
C ASP A 87 18.06 2.84 11.37
N SER A 88 17.84 1.71 11.99
CA SER A 88 16.97 0.65 11.51
C SER A 88 15.63 1.31 11.22
N LEU A 89 15.20 1.29 9.96
CA LEU A 89 13.82 1.61 9.54
C LEU A 89 12.79 0.60 10.12
N ALA A 90 13.10 0.03 11.28
CA ALA A 90 12.28 -0.92 12.02
C ALA A 90 11.61 -0.30 13.25
N GLU A 91 11.77 1.00 13.54
CA GLU A 91 11.16 1.63 14.70
C GLU A 91 10.51 2.97 14.34
N CYS A 92 9.36 2.90 13.71
CA CYS A 92 8.29 3.86 13.89
C CYS A 92 6.96 3.11 13.80
N VAL A 93 6.69 2.32 14.83
CA VAL A 93 5.33 1.98 15.20
C VAL A 93 4.78 3.21 15.91
N GLU A 94 4.49 4.27 15.17
CA GLU A 94 3.53 5.25 15.64
C GLU A 94 2.16 4.60 15.53
N THR A 95 1.62 4.28 16.68
CA THR A 95 0.23 3.92 16.89
C THR A 95 -0.66 4.77 15.99
N ILE A 96 -1.42 4.10 15.15
CA ILE A 96 -2.52 4.71 14.43
C ILE A 96 -3.39 5.38 15.48
N ASP A 97 -3.48 6.72 15.46
CA ASP A 97 -4.49 7.45 16.22
C ASP A 97 -5.86 6.97 15.74
N ALA A 98 -6.36 5.97 16.43
CA ALA A 98 -7.74 5.53 16.35
C ALA A 98 -8.56 6.48 17.21
N ASP A 99 -8.98 7.58 16.61
CA ASP A 99 -10.07 8.35 17.19
C ASP A 99 -11.37 7.62 16.83
N PHE A 100 -11.85 6.81 17.69
CA PHE A 100 -13.25 6.64 18.09
C PHE A 100 -13.46 5.36 18.90
N THR A 101 -13.96 5.53 20.10
CA THR A 101 -14.45 4.55 21.07
C THR A 101 -15.59 3.70 20.52
N VAL A 102 -15.34 2.38 20.34
CA VAL A 102 -16.31 1.28 20.62
C VAL A 102 -15.54 -0.07 20.54
N GLU A 103 -15.64 -0.85 21.62
CA GLU A 103 -15.23 -2.25 21.77
C GLU A 103 -13.71 -2.52 21.77
N ILE A 104 -13.13 -2.46 22.96
CA ILE A 104 -11.69 -2.63 23.23
C ILE A 104 -11.10 -3.94 22.65
N GLU A 105 -11.84 -5.05 22.68
CA GLU A 105 -11.37 -6.35 22.17
C GLU A 105 -11.28 -6.39 20.63
N ALA A 106 -12.25 -5.82 19.93
CA ALA A 106 -12.25 -5.76 18.46
C ALA A 106 -11.18 -4.81 17.89
N GLU A 107 -10.80 -3.79 18.65
CA GLU A 107 -9.72 -2.87 18.27
C GLU A 107 -8.33 -3.49 18.47
N GLU A 108 -8.16 -4.29 19.52
CA GLU A 108 -6.90 -5.02 19.75
C GLU A 108 -6.66 -6.04 18.65
N GLU A 109 -7.64 -6.86 18.29
CA GLU A 109 -7.55 -7.82 17.19
C GLU A 109 -7.26 -7.14 15.85
N LYS A 110 -7.92 -6.02 15.58
CA LYS A 110 -7.71 -5.22 14.38
C LYS A 110 -6.29 -4.65 14.32
N THR A 111 -5.79 -4.15 15.45
CA THR A 111 -4.43 -3.62 15.56
C THR A 111 -3.40 -4.73 15.35
N LEU A 112 -3.60 -5.92 15.92
CA LEU A 112 -2.75 -7.09 15.72
C LEU A 112 -2.70 -7.51 14.25
N LEU A 113 -3.86 -7.55 13.59
CA LEU A 113 -3.93 -7.89 12.16
C LEU A 113 -3.16 -6.88 11.30
N TRP A 114 -3.32 -5.58 11.57
CA TRP A 114 -2.60 -4.55 10.82
C TRP A 114 -1.10 -4.60 11.06
N ASN A 115 -0.66 -4.87 12.28
CA ASN A 115 0.76 -5.08 12.59
C ASN A 115 1.33 -6.28 11.83
N ALA A 116 0.60 -7.40 11.79
CA ALA A 116 0.99 -8.57 11.03
C ALA A 116 1.07 -8.27 9.51
N ILE A 117 0.12 -7.51 8.95
CA ILE A 117 0.16 -7.09 7.55
C ILE A 117 1.37 -6.18 7.28
N ASN A 118 1.67 -5.27 8.20
CA ASN A 118 2.79 -4.34 8.08
C ASN A 118 4.16 -5.05 8.14
N ASN A 119 4.24 -6.19 8.82
CA ASN A 119 5.44 -7.02 8.87
C ASN A 119 5.67 -7.84 7.58
N LEU A 120 4.66 -7.98 6.73
CA LEU A 120 4.84 -8.64 5.43
C LEU A 120 5.78 -7.84 4.53
N SER A 121 6.62 -8.54 3.76
CA SER A 121 7.36 -7.90 2.68
C SER A 121 6.41 -7.32 1.62
N ASP A 122 6.83 -6.28 0.90
CA ASP A 122 6.04 -5.65 -0.17
C ASP A 122 5.55 -6.65 -1.23
N THR A 123 6.30 -7.73 -1.45
CA THR A 123 5.94 -8.81 -2.37
C THR A 123 4.61 -9.48 -1.99
N PHE A 124 4.33 -9.58 -0.70
CA PHE A 124 3.12 -10.18 -0.15
C PHE A 124 2.11 -9.13 0.30
N ARG A 125 2.59 -8.04 0.91
CA ARG A 125 1.74 -6.96 1.43
C ARG A 125 0.92 -6.29 0.33
N ILE A 126 1.54 -5.89 -0.78
CA ILE A 126 0.84 -5.21 -1.88
C ILE A 126 -0.32 -6.05 -2.43
N PRO A 127 -0.17 -7.33 -2.81
CA PRO A 127 -1.30 -8.14 -3.23
C PRO A 127 -2.41 -8.30 -2.19
N ILE A 128 -2.08 -8.40 -0.90
CA ILE A 128 -3.05 -8.48 0.20
C ILE A 128 -3.87 -7.20 0.27
N LEU A 129 -3.23 -6.03 0.28
CA LEU A 129 -3.93 -4.74 0.30
C LEU A 129 -4.84 -4.56 -0.91
N LEU A 130 -4.37 -4.91 -2.11
CA LEU A 130 -5.16 -4.81 -3.34
C LEU A 130 -6.37 -5.76 -3.35
N TYR A 131 -6.22 -6.95 -2.78
CA TYR A 131 -7.28 -7.95 -2.79
C TYR A 131 -8.34 -7.69 -1.72
N TYR A 132 -7.94 -7.41 -0.47
CA TYR A 132 -8.86 -7.30 0.67
C TYR A 132 -9.32 -5.87 0.94
N MET A 133 -8.47 -4.88 0.70
CA MET A 133 -8.81 -3.49 0.98
C MET A 133 -9.44 -2.80 -0.24
N GLU A 134 -8.90 -3.07 -1.43
CA GLU A 134 -9.36 -2.47 -2.67
C GLU A 134 -10.32 -3.36 -3.46
N GLU A 135 -10.61 -4.57 -2.94
CA GLU A 135 -11.54 -5.55 -3.51
C GLU A 135 -11.28 -5.92 -4.97
N LEU A 136 -10.00 -5.85 -5.40
CA LEU A 136 -9.63 -6.18 -6.77
C LEU A 136 -9.56 -7.69 -6.97
N SER A 137 -10.06 -8.14 -8.10
CA SER A 137 -9.92 -9.54 -8.53
C SER A 137 -8.46 -9.90 -8.82
N VAL A 138 -8.13 -11.19 -8.75
CA VAL A 138 -6.78 -11.69 -9.11
C VAL A 138 -6.36 -11.25 -10.51
N SER A 139 -7.31 -11.18 -11.46
CA SER A 139 -7.06 -10.74 -12.83
C SER A 139 -6.69 -9.25 -12.90
N GLU A 140 -7.37 -8.40 -12.14
CA GLU A 140 -7.08 -6.96 -12.07
C GLU A 140 -5.75 -6.70 -11.38
N ILE A 141 -5.46 -7.39 -10.26
CA ILE A 141 -4.17 -7.32 -9.56
C ILE A 141 -3.03 -7.75 -10.49
N ALA A 142 -3.22 -8.83 -11.26
CA ALA A 142 -2.24 -9.31 -12.21
C ALA A 142 -1.91 -8.27 -13.28
N LYS A 143 -2.93 -7.62 -13.84
CA LYS A 143 -2.78 -6.52 -14.80
C LYS A 143 -2.09 -5.31 -14.16
N LEU A 144 -2.54 -4.90 -12.97
CA LEU A 144 -2.02 -3.74 -12.25
C LEU A 144 -0.54 -3.90 -11.87
N LEU A 145 -0.15 -5.10 -11.42
CA LEU A 145 1.23 -5.40 -11.01
C LEU A 145 2.11 -5.89 -12.16
N ALA A 146 1.57 -6.08 -13.36
CA ALA A 146 2.24 -6.69 -14.51
C ALA A 146 2.83 -8.07 -14.17
N LEU A 147 2.02 -8.93 -13.54
CA LEU A 147 2.38 -10.27 -13.09
C LEU A 147 1.42 -11.33 -13.66
N PRO A 148 1.88 -12.59 -13.86
CA PRO A 148 0.97 -13.67 -14.15
C PRO A 148 -0.05 -13.90 -13.03
N GLN A 149 -1.28 -14.28 -13.35
CA GLN A 149 -2.31 -14.57 -12.34
C GLN A 149 -1.89 -15.68 -11.36
N GLY A 150 -1.16 -16.70 -11.85
CA GLY A 150 -0.60 -17.76 -11.00
C GLY A 150 0.35 -17.21 -9.94
N THR A 151 1.17 -16.21 -10.28
CA THR A 151 2.07 -15.53 -9.36
C THR A 151 1.28 -14.75 -8.31
N VAL A 152 0.21 -14.05 -8.70
CA VAL A 152 -0.66 -13.34 -7.74
C VAL A 152 -1.32 -14.33 -6.78
N LYS A 153 -1.87 -15.44 -7.29
CA LYS A 153 -2.48 -16.49 -6.45
C LYS A 153 -1.48 -17.06 -5.44
N SER A 154 -0.26 -17.39 -5.88
CA SER A 154 0.75 -17.93 -4.97
C SER A 154 1.21 -16.91 -3.92
N ARG A 155 1.32 -15.63 -4.28
CA ARG A 155 1.64 -14.56 -3.33
C ARG A 155 0.55 -14.37 -2.29
N LEU A 156 -0.72 -14.35 -2.69
CA LEU A 156 -1.85 -14.27 -1.77
C LEU A 156 -1.90 -15.49 -0.83
N TYR A 157 -1.65 -16.68 -1.35
CA TYR A 157 -1.60 -17.90 -0.55
C TYR A 157 -0.49 -17.85 0.51
N ASN A 158 0.73 -17.51 0.09
CA ASN A 158 1.87 -17.43 1.01
C ASN A 158 1.71 -16.29 2.02
N ALA A 159 1.15 -15.15 1.62
CA ALA A 159 0.85 -14.06 2.52
C ALA A 159 -0.14 -14.48 3.62
N ARG A 160 -1.23 -15.17 3.25
CA ARG A 160 -2.19 -15.69 4.23
C ARG A 160 -1.54 -16.66 5.22
N LYS A 161 -0.68 -17.56 4.73
CA LYS A 161 0.06 -18.49 5.61
C LYS A 161 0.99 -17.77 6.59
N GLN A 162 1.65 -16.70 6.15
CA GLN A 162 2.50 -15.91 7.05
C GLN A 162 1.67 -15.18 8.10
N LEU A 163 0.54 -14.59 7.70
CA LEU A 163 -0.39 -13.93 8.61
C LEU A 163 -0.98 -14.93 9.64
N GLU A 164 -1.43 -16.10 9.17
CA GLU A 164 -1.96 -17.15 10.03
C GLU A 164 -0.95 -17.54 11.11
N LYS A 165 0.29 -17.81 10.71
CA LYS A 165 1.37 -18.16 11.65
C LYS A 165 1.66 -17.03 12.64
N GLU A 166 1.75 -15.79 12.18
CA GLU A 166 2.05 -14.65 13.05
C GLU A 166 0.92 -14.40 14.05
N LEU A 167 -0.34 -14.56 13.63
CA LEU A 167 -1.50 -14.41 14.50
C LEU A 167 -1.65 -15.59 15.49
N GLU A 168 -1.35 -16.82 15.09
CA GLU A 168 -1.34 -17.98 16.01
C GLU A 168 -0.37 -17.78 17.18
N ASP A 169 0.79 -17.19 16.94
CA ASP A 169 1.79 -16.89 17.97
C ASP A 169 1.26 -15.86 19.01
N TYR A 170 0.28 -15.01 18.64
CA TYR A 170 -0.35 -14.07 19.56
C TYR A 170 -1.48 -14.68 20.40
N PHE A 171 -2.16 -15.72 19.89
CA PHE A 171 -3.29 -16.37 20.57
C PHE A 171 -2.88 -17.66 21.31
N SER A 172 -1.62 -18.03 21.25
CA SER A 172 -1.04 -19.19 21.99
C SER A 172 -0.45 -18.76 23.31
#